data_fe0a2704bc4f6e0e0eb46e2091a41655
#
_entry.id   fe0a2704bc4f6e0e0eb46e2091a41655
#
_cell.length_a   1.000
_cell.length_b   1.000
_cell.length_c   1.000
_cell.angle_alpha   90.00
_cell.angle_beta   90.00
_cell.angle_gamma   90.00
#
_symmetry.space_group_name_H-M   'P 1'
#
loop_
_entity.id
_entity.type
_entity.pdbx_description
1 polymer ?
#
loop_
_entity_poly.entity_id
_entity_poly.type
_entity_poly.pdbx_seq_one_letter_code
_entity_poly.pdbx_strand_id
1 'polypeptide(L)'
;MAHTYIMNVACNDRAIREQEYATSRDLMITTGLDSCIGVAVRVDSSFTLAHLVFWGQYVPPLPSSAFPVFREENAQTVFNYLDILRIKEGKDQFSEVLIFGNIDDWKMNQSSDTIAGYAKLVELLQSKVDPAKFTETDTGKGTYAVQINSDGNLIQSKI
;
A
#
# COMPACT_ATOMS: atom_id res chain seq x y z
N MET A 1 -19.58 6.57 -15.22
CA MET A 1 -18.70 5.42 -15.44
C MET A 1 -17.64 5.38 -14.35
N ALA A 2 -17.51 4.24 -13.69
CA ALA A 2 -16.50 4.07 -12.64
C ALA A 2 -15.10 3.99 -13.25
N HIS A 3 -14.12 4.63 -12.59
CA HIS A 3 -12.72 4.56 -12.97
C HIS A 3 -11.98 3.67 -11.98
N THR A 4 -11.34 2.64 -12.47
CA THR A 4 -10.64 1.68 -11.64
C THR A 4 -9.18 2.08 -11.49
N TYR A 5 -8.72 2.19 -10.25
CA TYR A 5 -7.31 2.41 -9.90
C TYR A 5 -6.48 1.23 -10.39
N ILE A 6 -5.43 1.51 -11.15
CA ILE A 6 -4.63 0.47 -11.75
C ILE A 6 -3.63 -0.08 -10.73
N MET A 7 -3.58 -1.39 -10.58
CA MET A 7 -2.55 -2.09 -9.82
C MET A 7 -1.89 -3.13 -10.71
N ASN A 8 -0.58 -3.04 -10.85
CA ASN A 8 0.21 -3.95 -11.70
C ASN A 8 1.23 -4.71 -10.86
N VAL A 9 1.51 -5.94 -11.26
CA VAL A 9 2.61 -6.71 -10.68
C VAL A 9 3.93 -6.05 -11.06
N ALA A 10 4.81 -5.81 -10.10
CA ALA A 10 6.12 -5.22 -10.36
C ALA A 10 6.98 -6.16 -11.20
N CYS A 11 7.68 -5.59 -12.17
CA CYS A 11 8.66 -6.33 -12.97
C CYS A 11 9.97 -6.55 -12.20
N ASN A 12 10.23 -5.76 -11.17
CA ASN A 12 11.49 -5.77 -10.44
C ASN A 12 11.20 -5.50 -8.95
N ASP A 13 11.51 -6.45 -8.09
CA ASP A 13 11.29 -6.34 -6.66
C ASP A 13 12.27 -5.37 -5.97
N ARG A 14 13.29 -4.91 -6.68
CA ARG A 14 14.26 -3.89 -6.21
C ARG A 14 13.88 -2.49 -6.70
N ALA A 15 12.77 -2.34 -7.43
CA ALA A 15 12.29 -1.05 -7.91
C ALA A 15 10.78 -1.12 -8.14
N ILE A 16 10.03 -1.26 -7.05
CA ILE A 16 8.56 -1.29 -7.09
C ILE A 16 8.09 0.14 -7.32
N ARG A 17 7.55 0.39 -8.52
CA ARG A 17 7.13 1.72 -8.95
C ARG A 17 5.70 2.01 -8.53
N GLU A 18 5.27 3.26 -8.77
CA GLU A 18 3.91 3.70 -8.47
C GLU A 18 2.87 2.74 -9.06
N GLN A 19 1.87 2.41 -8.24
CA GLN A 19 0.77 1.49 -8.59
C GLN A 19 1.25 0.08 -8.97
N GLU A 20 2.38 -0.32 -8.42
CA GLU A 20 2.88 -1.69 -8.51
C GLU A 20 2.88 -2.37 -7.16
N TYR A 21 2.81 -3.69 -7.18
CA TYR A 21 2.93 -4.52 -6.00
C TYR A 21 3.70 -5.78 -6.32
N ALA A 22 4.32 -6.37 -5.31
CA ALA A 22 5.01 -7.65 -5.44
C ALA A 22 4.92 -8.41 -4.13
N THR A 23 5.06 -9.73 -4.23
CA THR A 23 5.07 -10.62 -3.07
C THR A 23 6.39 -11.36 -3.02
N SER A 24 7.02 -11.40 -1.86
CA SER A 24 8.34 -12.01 -1.67
C SER A 24 8.52 -12.47 -0.24
N ARG A 25 9.57 -13.26 -0.04
CA ARG A 25 10.13 -13.57 1.28
C ARG A 25 11.36 -12.73 1.57
N ASP A 26 11.90 -12.11 0.54
CA ASP A 26 13.17 -11.38 0.59
C ASP A 26 12.92 -9.88 0.57
N LEU A 27 13.99 -9.12 0.82
CA LEU A 27 13.95 -7.67 0.79
C LEU A 27 13.41 -7.15 -0.55
N MET A 28 12.50 -6.17 -0.46
CA MET A 28 11.99 -5.44 -1.61
C MET A 28 12.24 -3.95 -1.46
N ILE A 29 12.39 -3.24 -2.57
CA ILE A 29 12.72 -1.81 -2.57
C ILE A 29 11.69 -1.06 -3.42
N THR A 30 11.15 0.03 -2.89
CA THR A 30 10.31 0.94 -3.67
C THR A 30 11.16 1.91 -4.45
N THR A 31 10.64 2.43 -5.57
CA THR A 31 11.18 3.68 -6.12
C THR A 31 10.86 4.82 -5.16
N GLY A 32 11.38 6.02 -5.40
CA GLY A 32 11.22 7.13 -4.48
C GLY A 32 9.77 7.45 -4.15
N LEU A 33 9.45 7.53 -2.87
CA LEU A 33 8.15 7.99 -2.37
C LEU A 33 8.23 9.51 -2.20
N ASP A 34 7.65 10.28 -3.12
CA ASP A 34 7.65 11.74 -3.02
C ASP A 34 6.41 12.24 -2.27
N SER A 35 5.23 11.83 -2.71
CA SER A 35 3.97 12.02 -1.99
C SER A 35 3.25 10.69 -1.77
N CYS A 36 3.92 9.61 -2.06
CA CYS A 36 3.38 8.25 -2.07
C CYS A 36 3.49 7.61 -0.69
N ILE A 37 2.77 6.51 -0.53
CA ILE A 37 2.90 5.63 0.63
C ILE A 37 3.25 4.22 0.19
N GLY A 38 3.90 3.48 1.08
CA GLY A 38 4.09 2.05 0.96
C GLY A 38 3.16 1.32 1.92
N VAL A 39 2.60 0.22 1.46
CA VAL A 39 1.76 -0.64 2.28
C VAL A 39 2.29 -2.06 2.17
N ALA A 40 2.66 -2.65 3.30
CA ALA A 40 3.13 -4.02 3.36
C ALA A 40 2.21 -4.85 4.23
N VAL A 41 1.82 -6.02 3.74
CA VAL A 41 1.04 -7.00 4.50
C VAL A 41 1.84 -8.29 4.55
N ARG A 42 1.92 -8.90 5.72
CA ARG A 42 2.68 -10.15 5.93
C ARG A 42 1.74 -11.27 6.31
N VAL A 43 2.00 -12.45 5.77
CA VAL A 43 1.42 -13.72 6.20
C VAL A 43 2.57 -14.70 6.41
N ASP A 44 2.83 -15.03 7.66
CA ASP A 44 3.97 -15.90 8.06
C ASP A 44 5.30 -15.34 7.54
N SER A 45 5.99 -16.06 6.65
CA SER A 45 7.31 -15.68 6.13
C SER A 45 7.28 -14.97 4.78
N SER A 46 6.09 -14.61 4.28
CA SER A 46 5.92 -13.90 3.00
C SER A 46 5.25 -12.57 3.23
N PHE A 47 5.50 -11.60 2.36
CA PHE A 47 4.81 -10.32 2.43
C PHE A 47 4.57 -9.74 1.03
N THR A 48 3.53 -8.94 0.92
CA THR A 48 3.21 -8.16 -0.28
C THR A 48 3.46 -6.70 0.02
N LEU A 49 4.18 -6.02 -0.86
CA LEU A 49 4.46 -4.59 -0.77
C LEU A 49 3.83 -3.88 -1.95
N ALA A 50 3.07 -2.83 -1.69
CA ALA A 50 2.46 -1.98 -2.71
C ALA A 50 2.96 -0.54 -2.58
N HIS A 51 3.20 0.11 -3.71
CA HIS A 51 3.60 1.51 -3.81
C HIS A 51 2.40 2.29 -4.32
N LEU A 52 1.77 3.07 -3.47
CA LEU A 52 0.51 3.76 -3.77
C LEU A 52 0.72 5.25 -3.96
N VAL A 53 0.03 5.78 -4.94
CA VAL A 53 -0.01 7.21 -5.25
C VAL A 53 -1.45 7.67 -5.28
N PHE A 54 -1.74 8.86 -4.70
CA PHE A 54 -3.11 9.37 -4.78
C PHE A 54 -3.41 10.05 -6.12
N TRP A 55 -2.36 10.34 -6.91
CA TRP A 55 -2.45 10.85 -8.28
C TRP A 55 -2.22 9.72 -9.26
N GLY A 56 -3.08 8.73 -9.22
CA GLY A 56 -2.86 7.50 -9.95
C GLY A 56 -3.39 7.51 -11.37
N GLN A 57 -3.07 6.43 -12.07
CA GLN A 57 -3.65 6.11 -13.36
C GLN A 57 -4.89 5.24 -13.16
N TYR A 58 -5.88 5.43 -14.03
CA TYR A 58 -7.19 4.76 -13.93
C TYR A 58 -7.59 4.18 -15.27
N VAL A 59 -8.45 3.17 -15.22
CA VAL A 59 -9.08 2.58 -16.41
C VAL A 59 -10.59 2.69 -16.25
N PRO A 60 -11.31 3.38 -17.14
CA PRO A 60 -10.80 4.25 -18.20
C PRO A 60 -10.07 5.48 -17.61
N PRO A 61 -9.20 6.15 -18.38
CA PRO A 61 -8.47 7.32 -17.87
C PRO A 61 -9.41 8.40 -17.35
N LEU A 62 -8.98 9.07 -16.27
CA LEU A 62 -9.72 10.23 -15.77
C LEU A 62 -9.64 11.38 -16.77
N PRO A 63 -10.69 12.22 -16.87
CA PRO A 63 -10.63 13.45 -17.66
C PRO A 63 -9.48 14.33 -17.18
N SER A 64 -8.82 15.05 -18.09
CA SER A 64 -7.69 15.92 -17.74
C SER A 64 -8.07 17.04 -16.78
N SER A 65 -9.36 17.37 -16.69
CA SER A 65 -9.88 18.38 -15.75
C SER A 65 -10.19 17.78 -14.36
N ALA A 66 -10.14 16.46 -14.20
CA ALA A 66 -10.41 15.83 -12.92
C ALA A 66 -9.18 15.94 -12.01
N PHE A 67 -9.41 16.25 -10.73
CA PHE A 67 -8.36 16.08 -9.76
C PHE A 67 -8.13 14.57 -9.55
N PRO A 68 -6.88 14.13 -9.60
CA PRO A 68 -6.57 12.77 -9.27
C PRO A 68 -6.93 12.55 -7.79
N VAL A 69 -7.75 11.55 -7.54
CA VAL A 69 -8.22 11.32 -6.20
C VAL A 69 -8.22 9.82 -5.94
N PHE A 70 -7.63 9.47 -4.82
CA PHE A 70 -7.73 8.13 -4.28
C PHE A 70 -9.02 8.10 -3.44
N ARG A 71 -10.00 7.32 -3.88
CA ARG A 71 -11.33 7.26 -3.27
C ARG A 71 -11.53 5.97 -2.50
N GLU A 72 -12.62 5.89 -1.75
CA GLU A 72 -12.96 4.67 -0.99
C GLU A 72 -13.05 3.44 -1.89
N GLU A 73 -13.61 3.57 -3.09
CA GLU A 73 -13.69 2.46 -4.05
C GLU A 73 -12.30 2.00 -4.50
N ASN A 74 -11.33 2.92 -4.56
CA ASN A 74 -9.95 2.60 -4.92
C ASN A 74 -9.24 1.89 -3.76
N ALA A 75 -9.57 2.26 -2.53
CA ALA A 75 -9.08 1.57 -1.34
C ALA A 75 -9.51 0.10 -1.35
N GLN A 76 -10.75 -0.17 -1.75
CA GLN A 76 -11.23 -1.54 -1.88
C GLN A 76 -10.44 -2.31 -2.95
N THR A 77 -10.16 -1.68 -4.08
CA THR A 77 -9.36 -2.28 -5.15
C THR A 77 -7.97 -2.65 -4.64
N VAL A 78 -7.29 -1.71 -4.00
CA VAL A 78 -5.95 -1.94 -3.44
C VAL A 78 -5.99 -3.06 -2.39
N PHE A 79 -6.95 -3.00 -1.48
CA PHE A 79 -7.10 -4.02 -0.45
C PHE A 79 -7.25 -5.41 -1.08
N ASN A 80 -8.05 -5.53 -2.12
CA ASN A 80 -8.28 -6.82 -2.78
C ASN A 80 -6.98 -7.41 -3.33
N TYR A 81 -6.08 -6.59 -3.87
CA TYR A 81 -4.76 -7.05 -4.34
C TYR A 81 -3.86 -7.46 -3.18
N LEU A 82 -3.84 -6.67 -2.10
CA LEU A 82 -3.06 -7.02 -0.91
C LEU A 82 -3.57 -8.29 -0.23
N ASP A 83 -4.87 -8.51 -0.29
CA ASP A 83 -5.54 -9.63 0.38
C ASP A 83 -5.32 -10.97 -0.33
N ILE A 84 -4.82 -10.95 -1.55
CA ILE A 84 -4.54 -12.18 -2.31
C ILE A 84 -3.61 -13.10 -1.51
N LEU A 85 -2.58 -12.54 -0.88
CA LEU A 85 -1.64 -13.33 -0.07
C LEU A 85 -2.36 -14.06 1.07
N ARG A 86 -3.22 -13.35 1.81
CA ARG A 86 -3.95 -13.95 2.93
C ARG A 86 -4.86 -15.08 2.46
N ILE A 87 -5.59 -14.85 1.38
CA ILE A 87 -6.51 -15.85 0.81
C ILE A 87 -5.72 -17.06 0.32
N LYS A 88 -4.63 -16.83 -0.40
CA LYS A 88 -3.78 -17.90 -0.94
C LYS A 88 -3.21 -18.78 0.17
N GLU A 89 -2.80 -18.16 1.28
CA GLU A 89 -2.23 -18.89 2.42
C GLU A 89 -3.30 -19.48 3.34
N GLY A 90 -4.58 -19.26 3.06
CA GLY A 90 -5.70 -19.82 3.83
C GLY A 90 -5.78 -19.30 5.26
N LYS A 91 -5.41 -18.04 5.50
CA LYS A 91 -5.40 -17.43 6.83
C LYS A 91 -6.58 -16.49 7.02
N ASP A 92 -7.11 -16.43 8.23
CA ASP A 92 -8.21 -15.52 8.57
C ASP A 92 -7.73 -14.07 8.70
N GLN A 93 -6.45 -13.88 9.07
CA GLN A 93 -5.85 -12.57 9.29
C GLN A 93 -4.46 -12.49 8.68
N PHE A 94 -4.03 -11.25 8.37
CA PHE A 94 -2.61 -10.97 8.15
C PHE A 94 -1.86 -11.17 9.45
N SER A 95 -0.61 -11.62 9.36
CA SER A 95 0.28 -11.69 10.51
C SER A 95 0.72 -10.30 10.97
N GLU A 96 0.80 -9.35 10.04
CA GLU A 96 1.27 -7.99 10.30
C GLU A 96 0.92 -7.07 9.14
N VAL A 97 0.67 -5.78 9.43
CA VAL A 97 0.46 -4.72 8.43
C VAL A 97 1.34 -3.53 8.80
N LEU A 98 2.02 -2.98 7.81
CA LEU A 98 2.88 -1.81 7.96
C LEU A 98 2.54 -0.80 6.86
N ILE A 99 2.22 0.44 7.26
CA ILE A 99 2.04 1.56 6.34
C ILE A 99 3.10 2.60 6.65
N PHE A 100 3.77 3.11 5.62
CA PHE A 100 4.88 4.06 5.78
C PHE A 100 4.92 5.03 4.59
N GLY A 101 5.82 6.00 4.66
CA GLY A 101 5.98 7.02 3.63
C GLY A 101 5.30 8.32 4.02
N ASN A 102 4.66 8.98 3.06
CA ASN A 102 4.10 10.31 3.25
C ASN A 102 2.65 10.27 3.73
N ILE A 103 2.41 9.61 4.85
CA ILE A 103 1.06 9.37 5.39
C ILE A 103 0.32 10.69 5.64
N ASP A 104 1.00 11.71 6.14
CA ASP A 104 0.37 13.00 6.42
C ASP A 104 -0.15 13.67 5.15
N ASP A 105 0.52 13.49 4.01
CA ASP A 105 0.07 14.02 2.73
C ASP A 105 -1.28 13.41 2.30
N TRP A 106 -1.59 12.22 2.77
CA TRP A 106 -2.85 11.54 2.50
C TRP A 106 -3.92 11.93 3.53
N LYS A 107 -3.56 11.97 4.80
CA LYS A 107 -4.48 12.32 5.89
C LYS A 107 -4.90 13.78 5.87
N MET A 108 -4.03 14.67 5.43
CA MET A 108 -4.27 16.10 5.37
C MET A 108 -4.38 16.59 3.92
N ASN A 109 -4.80 15.73 3.02
CA ASN A 109 -4.93 16.05 1.60
C ASN A 109 -6.00 17.11 1.39
N GLN A 110 -5.85 17.93 0.33
CA GLN A 110 -6.85 18.91 -0.05
C GLN A 110 -8.15 18.26 -0.54
N SER A 111 -8.04 17.04 -1.08
CA SER A 111 -9.20 16.27 -1.51
C SER A 111 -9.81 15.50 -0.36
N SER A 112 -11.06 15.79 -0.03
CA SER A 112 -11.80 15.02 0.97
C SER A 112 -11.96 13.55 0.55
N ASP A 113 -12.00 13.29 -0.75
CA ASP A 113 -12.09 11.92 -1.29
C ASP A 113 -10.82 11.13 -0.98
N THR A 114 -9.64 11.75 -1.09
CA THR A 114 -8.37 11.10 -0.75
C THR A 114 -8.29 10.80 0.74
N ILE A 115 -8.72 11.73 1.57
CA ILE A 115 -8.78 11.52 3.03
C ILE A 115 -9.67 10.32 3.34
N ALA A 116 -10.88 10.29 2.76
CA ALA A 116 -11.82 9.18 2.96
C ALA A 116 -11.30 7.87 2.39
N GLY A 117 -10.64 7.93 1.23
CA GLY A 117 -10.02 6.74 0.60
C GLY A 117 -8.94 6.13 1.47
N TYR A 118 -8.06 6.97 2.03
CA TYR A 118 -7.02 6.50 2.93
C TYR A 118 -7.63 5.88 4.20
N ALA A 119 -8.61 6.56 4.81
CA ALA A 119 -9.28 6.04 5.99
C ALA A 119 -9.95 4.69 5.72
N LYS A 120 -10.55 4.53 4.53
CA LYS A 120 -11.16 3.27 4.13
C LYS A 120 -10.13 2.15 3.99
N LEU A 121 -8.98 2.45 3.41
CA LEU A 121 -7.89 1.47 3.27
C LEU A 121 -7.42 1.00 4.65
N VAL A 122 -7.20 1.93 5.57
CA VAL A 122 -6.81 1.62 6.95
C VAL A 122 -7.87 0.75 7.62
N GLU A 123 -9.15 1.11 7.49
CA GLU A 123 -10.26 0.34 8.05
C GLU A 123 -10.26 -1.11 7.53
N LEU A 124 -10.12 -1.28 6.23
CA LEU A 124 -10.10 -2.62 5.61
C LEU A 124 -8.92 -3.45 6.10
N LEU A 125 -7.74 -2.84 6.19
CA LEU A 125 -6.54 -3.53 6.67
C LEU A 125 -6.67 -3.88 8.15
N GLN A 126 -7.16 -2.96 8.97
CA GLN A 126 -7.36 -3.19 10.39
C GLN A 126 -8.38 -4.29 10.67
N SER A 127 -9.35 -4.48 9.78
CA SER A 127 -10.36 -5.53 9.94
C SER A 127 -9.79 -6.95 9.78
N LYS A 128 -8.56 -7.08 9.27
CA LYS A 128 -7.92 -8.36 8.96
C LYS A 128 -6.58 -8.57 9.67
N VAL A 129 -6.31 -7.80 10.72
CA VAL A 129 -5.05 -7.92 11.46
C VAL A 129 -5.30 -7.64 12.95
N ASP A 130 -4.52 -8.29 13.81
CA ASP A 130 -4.50 -7.96 15.23
C ASP A 130 -4.06 -6.50 15.41
N PRO A 131 -4.78 -5.67 16.20
CA PRO A 131 -4.39 -4.28 16.42
C PRO A 131 -2.94 -4.10 16.88
N ALA A 132 -2.39 -5.04 17.64
CA ALA A 132 -1.00 -5.01 18.07
C ALA A 132 0.00 -5.23 16.94
N LYS A 133 -0.46 -5.71 15.79
CA LYS A 133 0.36 -5.99 14.60
C LYS A 133 0.10 -5.03 13.45
N PHE A 134 -0.59 -3.95 13.70
CA PHE A 134 -0.82 -2.89 12.73
C PHE A 134 0.05 -1.69 13.10
N THR A 135 0.88 -1.25 12.15
CA THR A 135 1.76 -0.08 12.33
C THR A 135 1.54 0.91 11.19
N GLU A 136 1.35 2.15 11.56
CA GLU A 136 1.20 3.26 10.63
C GLU A 136 2.17 4.36 11.07
N THR A 137 3.20 4.63 10.25
CA THR A 137 4.26 5.56 10.61
C THR A 137 4.55 6.52 9.45
N ASP A 138 4.38 7.82 9.69
CA ASP A 138 4.75 8.84 8.72
C ASP A 138 6.27 8.97 8.71
N THR A 139 6.90 8.42 7.68
CA THR A 139 8.36 8.41 7.54
C THR A 139 8.87 9.38 6.48
N GLY A 140 7.95 10.02 5.74
CA GLY A 140 8.29 11.05 4.77
C GLY A 140 8.83 10.54 3.45
N LYS A 141 9.39 11.45 2.68
CA LYS A 141 9.94 11.18 1.34
C LYS A 141 11.16 10.28 1.42
N GLY A 142 11.34 9.46 0.41
CA GLY A 142 12.54 8.64 0.28
C GLY A 142 12.32 7.36 -0.48
N THR A 143 13.41 6.66 -0.69
CA THR A 143 13.43 5.29 -1.22
C THR A 143 13.51 4.34 -0.02
N TYR A 144 12.69 3.31 -0.02
CA TYR A 144 12.57 2.44 1.14
C TYR A 144 12.84 1.00 0.79
N ALA A 145 13.59 0.33 1.67
CA ALA A 145 13.72 -1.11 1.67
C ALA A 145 12.77 -1.70 2.72
N VAL A 146 12.07 -2.77 2.38
CA VAL A 146 11.15 -3.47 3.27
C VAL A 146 11.56 -4.94 3.32
N GLN A 147 11.60 -5.49 4.52
CA GLN A 147 11.96 -6.88 4.74
C GLN A 147 11.36 -7.40 6.03
N ILE A 148 11.39 -8.70 6.20
CA ILE A 148 11.08 -9.36 7.47
C ILE A 148 12.41 -9.51 8.20
N ASN A 149 12.51 -8.96 9.42
CA ASN A 149 13.73 -9.01 10.20
C ASN A 149 13.91 -10.36 10.89
N SER A 150 15.00 -10.51 11.65
CA SER A 150 15.33 -11.77 12.36
C SER A 150 14.28 -12.14 13.41
N ASP A 151 13.50 -11.17 13.91
CA ASP A 151 12.44 -11.41 14.88
C ASP A 151 11.10 -11.77 14.20
N GLY A 152 11.07 -11.83 12.86
CA GLY A 152 9.87 -12.16 12.10
C GLY A 152 8.92 -10.99 11.86
N ASN A 153 9.38 -9.76 12.08
CA ASN A 153 8.56 -8.55 11.91
C ASN A 153 8.91 -7.81 10.63
N LEU A 154 7.89 -7.17 10.03
CA LEU A 154 8.12 -6.24 8.91
C LEU A 154 8.84 -5.00 9.40
N ILE A 155 9.90 -4.63 8.71
CA ILE A 155 10.60 -3.37 8.94
C ILE A 155 10.79 -2.64 7.63
N GLN A 156 10.77 -1.32 7.71
CA GLN A 156 11.13 -0.44 6.61
C GLN A 156 12.38 0.35 7.00
N SER A 157 13.21 0.61 6.02
CA SER A 157 14.38 1.47 6.22
C SER A 157 14.53 2.37 5.01
N LYS A 158 14.77 3.65 5.29
CA LYS A 158 15.06 4.63 4.24
C LYS A 158 16.50 4.42 3.76
N ILE A 159 16.64 4.33 2.48
CA ILE A 159 17.95 4.15 1.85
C ILE A 159 18.58 5.51 1.54
#